data_8ab9ef99cddeb54c489cba81e508e797
#
_entry.id   8ab9ef99cddeb54c489cba81e508e797
#
_cell.length_a   1.000
_cell.length_b   1.000
_cell.length_c   1.000
_cell.angle_alpha   90.00
_cell.angle_beta   90.00
_cell.angle_gamma   90.00
#
_symmetry.space_group_name_H-M   'P 1'
#
loop_
_entity.id
_entity.type
_entity.pdbx_description
1 polymer ?
#
loop_
_entity_poly.entity_id
_entity_poly.type
_entity_poly.pdbx_seq_one_letter_code
_entity_poly.pdbx_strand_id
1 'polypeptide(L)'
;LLSQWEANRTGVYANSIGPIAGNWKVSAYEDPSSGPRSGNVMSIFVPSYQAIATAVLPPSTGRFFSVLTSVISPTSRGTVKLSSSNPFDPPLIDYGLYTTDFDINAQVEIMKATQDLLSQPQFQGIVEGPFGGLANATTDQEKAAFARANSRVFNHPSCTATMGSDGVVDSRLKVKGINGLRVVDASVS
;
A
#
# COMPACT_ATOMS: atom_id res chain seq x y z
N LEU A 1 -7.09 -25.86 -10.48
CA LEU A 1 -5.94 -24.95 -10.38
C LEU A 1 -4.76 -25.62 -9.67
N LEU A 2 -4.94 -26.15 -8.44
CA LEU A 2 -3.88 -26.87 -7.72
C LEU A 2 -3.44 -28.12 -8.49
N SER A 3 -4.39 -28.92 -8.97
CA SER A 3 -4.12 -30.12 -9.76
C SER A 3 -3.32 -29.84 -11.05
N GLN A 4 -3.52 -28.71 -11.69
CA GLN A 4 -2.74 -28.29 -12.85
C GLN A 4 -1.27 -28.02 -12.45
N TRP A 5 -1.06 -27.33 -11.33
CA TRP A 5 0.28 -27.06 -10.83
C TRP A 5 1.00 -28.36 -10.38
N GLU A 6 0.30 -29.24 -9.70
CA GLU A 6 0.83 -30.54 -9.27
C GLU A 6 1.26 -31.40 -10.45
N ALA A 7 0.45 -31.42 -11.54
CA ALA A 7 0.71 -32.25 -12.72
C ALA A 7 1.88 -31.77 -13.57
N ASN A 8 2.00 -30.45 -13.80
CA ASN A 8 2.95 -29.92 -14.80
C ASN A 8 3.63 -28.60 -14.41
N ARG A 9 3.46 -28.12 -13.17
CA ARG A 9 4.04 -26.89 -12.65
C ARG A 9 3.65 -25.63 -13.42
N THR A 10 2.44 -25.62 -14.00
CA THR A 10 1.89 -24.47 -14.74
C THR A 10 0.62 -23.93 -14.11
N GLY A 11 0.07 -22.84 -14.67
CA GLY A 11 -1.14 -22.20 -14.21
C GLY A 11 -0.89 -21.13 -13.16
N VAL A 12 -1.96 -20.75 -12.47
CA VAL A 12 -1.97 -19.61 -11.54
C VAL A 12 -0.95 -19.76 -10.40
N TYR A 13 -0.72 -20.97 -9.91
CA TYR A 13 0.24 -21.21 -8.83
C TYR A 13 1.72 -21.19 -9.27
N ALA A 14 1.98 -21.15 -10.58
CA ALA A 14 3.33 -20.99 -11.11
C ALA A 14 3.75 -19.52 -11.25
N ASN A 15 2.83 -18.58 -11.07
CA ASN A 15 3.07 -17.15 -11.25
C ASN A 15 3.22 -16.42 -9.90
N SER A 16 4.04 -15.38 -9.88
CA SER A 16 4.09 -14.43 -8.76
C SER A 16 2.77 -13.64 -8.67
N ILE A 17 2.34 -13.33 -7.46
CA ILE A 17 1.15 -12.51 -7.21
C ILE A 17 1.35 -11.08 -7.75
N GLY A 18 2.57 -10.56 -7.74
CA GLY A 18 2.90 -9.23 -8.25
C GLY A 18 4.18 -9.27 -9.10
N PRO A 19 4.10 -9.77 -10.36
CA PRO A 19 5.29 -9.98 -11.18
C PRO A 19 5.98 -8.68 -11.61
N ILE A 20 5.29 -7.55 -11.58
CA ILE A 20 5.80 -6.25 -11.98
C ILE A 20 5.44 -5.22 -10.91
N ALA A 21 6.44 -4.52 -10.41
CA ALA A 21 6.28 -3.36 -9.55
C ALA A 21 7.08 -2.19 -10.11
N GLY A 22 6.51 -1.00 -10.06
CA GLY A 22 7.17 0.26 -10.42
C GLY A 22 7.22 1.18 -9.22
N ASN A 23 8.40 1.75 -8.94
CA ASN A 23 8.55 2.81 -7.96
C ASN A 23 8.63 4.15 -8.71
N TRP A 24 7.89 5.13 -8.23
CA TRP A 24 7.75 6.43 -8.84
C TRP A 24 8.09 7.52 -7.82
N LYS A 25 8.45 8.69 -8.32
CA LYS A 25 8.58 9.88 -7.50
C LYS A 25 7.52 10.88 -7.92
N VAL A 26 6.64 11.24 -6.99
CA VAL A 26 5.70 12.35 -7.16
C VAL A 26 6.44 13.62 -6.78
N SER A 27 6.64 14.52 -7.75
CA SER A 27 7.47 15.73 -7.59
C SER A 27 6.70 16.98 -7.17
N ALA A 28 5.36 16.91 -7.12
CA ALA A 28 4.53 18.11 -6.95
C ALA A 28 4.44 18.60 -5.50
N TYR A 29 4.96 17.87 -4.52
CA TYR A 29 4.84 18.19 -3.10
C TYR A 29 6.17 18.01 -2.39
N GLU A 30 6.29 18.59 -1.19
CA GLU A 30 7.44 18.39 -0.32
C GLU A 30 7.63 16.90 -0.05
N ASP A 31 8.73 16.34 -0.56
CA ASP A 31 8.98 14.92 -0.60
C ASP A 31 9.69 14.48 0.68
N PRO A 32 9.04 13.68 1.55
CA PRO A 32 9.66 13.18 2.78
C PRO A 32 10.67 12.07 2.54
N SER A 33 10.81 11.56 1.28
CA SER A 33 11.73 10.47 0.97
C SER A 33 13.19 10.92 1.09
N SER A 34 14.05 10.00 1.47
CA SER A 34 15.48 10.24 1.63
C SER A 34 16.20 10.27 0.29
N GLY A 35 16.25 11.44 -0.34
CA GLY A 35 17.12 11.75 -1.47
C GLY A 35 16.45 11.76 -2.85
N PRO A 36 17.15 12.31 -3.85
CA PRO A 36 16.57 12.65 -5.15
C PRO A 36 16.21 11.45 -6.03
N ARG A 37 16.72 10.26 -5.68
CA ARG A 37 16.48 9.01 -6.43
C ARG A 37 15.59 8.01 -5.70
N SER A 38 15.06 8.35 -4.54
CA SER A 38 14.12 7.51 -3.81
C SER A 38 12.71 7.72 -4.35
N GLY A 39 11.99 6.64 -4.66
CA GLY A 39 10.56 6.70 -4.94
C GLY A 39 9.77 6.92 -3.65
N ASN A 40 8.65 7.62 -3.74
CA ASN A 40 7.72 7.84 -2.63
C ASN A 40 6.36 7.18 -2.82
N VAL A 41 6.11 6.65 -4.01
CA VAL A 41 4.92 5.87 -4.35
C VAL A 41 5.29 4.63 -5.15
N MET A 42 4.42 3.61 -5.12
CA MET A 42 4.63 2.34 -5.81
C MET A 42 3.34 1.87 -6.48
N SER A 43 3.48 1.26 -7.67
CA SER A 43 2.42 0.49 -8.33
C SER A 43 2.83 -0.96 -8.48
N ILE A 44 1.95 -1.90 -8.11
CA ILE A 44 2.14 -3.34 -8.30
C ILE A 44 1.05 -3.85 -9.23
N PHE A 45 1.47 -4.45 -10.35
CA PHE A 45 0.56 -5.03 -11.34
C PHE A 45 0.28 -6.49 -10.99
N VAL A 46 -0.99 -6.82 -10.80
CA VAL A 46 -1.44 -8.16 -10.43
C VAL A 46 -2.33 -8.71 -11.55
N PRO A 47 -1.97 -9.83 -12.19
CA PRO A 47 -2.69 -10.39 -13.34
C PRO A 47 -3.99 -11.10 -12.95
N SER A 48 -4.72 -10.53 -12.00
CA SER A 48 -6.01 -11.04 -11.53
C SER A 48 -6.81 -9.92 -10.87
N TYR A 49 -8.12 -10.13 -10.75
CA TYR A 49 -8.97 -9.26 -9.94
C TYR A 49 -8.59 -9.39 -8.46
N GLN A 50 -8.38 -8.25 -7.81
CA GLN A 50 -8.06 -8.20 -6.38
C GLN A 50 -9.17 -7.47 -5.62
N ALA A 51 -9.88 -8.20 -4.76
CA ALA A 51 -10.92 -7.65 -3.88
C ALA A 51 -10.37 -7.19 -2.51
N ILE A 52 -9.06 -6.98 -2.38
CA ILE A 52 -8.38 -6.75 -1.10
C ILE A 52 -8.97 -5.54 -0.35
N ALA A 53 -9.30 -4.48 -1.07
CA ALA A 53 -9.79 -3.24 -0.46
C ALA A 53 -11.32 -3.16 -0.41
N THR A 54 -12.02 -3.70 -1.38
CA THR A 54 -13.45 -3.43 -1.60
C THR A 54 -14.38 -4.57 -1.19
N ALA A 55 -13.86 -5.78 -1.01
CA ALA A 55 -14.63 -7.02 -0.85
C ALA A 55 -15.70 -7.25 -1.95
N VAL A 56 -15.60 -6.52 -3.07
CA VAL A 56 -16.49 -6.68 -4.23
C VAL A 56 -15.99 -7.85 -5.06
N LEU A 57 -16.87 -8.81 -5.32
CA LEU A 57 -16.53 -9.94 -6.18
C LEU A 57 -16.42 -9.49 -7.65
N PRO A 58 -15.56 -10.15 -8.45
CA PRO A 58 -15.50 -9.86 -9.88
C PRO A 58 -16.83 -10.27 -10.54
N PRO A 59 -17.21 -9.61 -11.64
CA PRO A 59 -18.29 -10.10 -12.47
C PRO A 59 -18.04 -11.54 -12.95
N SER A 60 -19.10 -12.27 -13.24
CA SER A 60 -19.03 -13.65 -13.74
C SER A 60 -18.40 -13.75 -15.14
N THR A 61 -18.34 -12.65 -15.86
CA THR A 61 -17.77 -12.54 -17.21
C THR A 61 -16.73 -11.41 -17.27
N GLY A 62 -15.85 -11.49 -18.25
CA GLY A 62 -14.76 -10.53 -18.43
C GLY A 62 -13.43 -11.03 -17.86
N ARG A 63 -12.37 -10.30 -18.19
CA ARG A 63 -11.01 -10.53 -17.67
C ARG A 63 -10.54 -9.27 -16.98
N PHE A 64 -9.95 -9.43 -15.82
CA PHE A 64 -9.53 -8.32 -14.99
C PHE A 64 -8.08 -8.52 -14.54
N PHE A 65 -7.39 -7.42 -14.44
CA PHE A 65 -6.16 -7.31 -13.66
C PHE A 65 -6.31 -6.16 -12.66
N SER A 66 -5.47 -6.11 -11.67
CA SER A 66 -5.48 -5.05 -10.68
C SER A 66 -4.14 -4.34 -10.65
N VAL A 67 -4.17 -3.04 -10.41
CA VAL A 67 -2.98 -2.28 -10.06
C VAL A 67 -3.16 -1.76 -8.63
N LEU A 68 -2.32 -2.25 -7.74
CA LEU A 68 -2.27 -1.78 -6.35
C LEU A 68 -1.32 -0.59 -6.31
N THR A 69 -1.84 0.55 -5.88
CA THR A 69 -1.05 1.78 -5.71
C THR A 69 -0.85 2.08 -4.24
N SER A 70 0.34 2.51 -3.85
CA SER A 70 0.69 2.77 -2.45
C SER A 70 1.62 3.96 -2.31
N VAL A 71 1.39 4.79 -1.30
CA VAL A 71 2.39 5.74 -0.80
C VAL A 71 3.34 4.96 0.12
N ILE A 72 4.61 4.88 -0.26
CA ILE A 72 5.64 4.09 0.46
C ILE A 72 6.49 4.92 1.42
N SER A 73 6.41 6.25 1.32
CA SER A 73 7.05 7.18 2.27
C SER A 73 5.99 8.14 2.84
N PRO A 74 5.01 7.65 3.61
CA PRO A 74 3.92 8.47 4.10
C PRO A 74 4.36 9.44 5.21
N THR A 75 3.73 10.61 5.25
CA THR A 75 3.84 11.58 6.34
C THR A 75 2.75 11.43 7.40
N SER A 76 1.63 10.79 7.06
CA SER A 76 0.58 10.44 8.02
C SER A 76 1.10 9.50 9.10
N ARG A 77 0.58 9.64 10.31
CA ARG A 77 0.95 8.80 11.45
C ARG A 77 -0.29 8.25 12.12
N GLY A 78 -0.21 6.98 12.48
CA GLY A 78 -1.20 6.26 13.26
C GLY A 78 -0.74 5.98 14.69
N THR A 79 -1.51 5.18 15.41
CA THR A 79 -1.19 4.82 16.79
C THR A 79 -1.51 3.35 17.07
N VAL A 80 -0.69 2.74 17.96
CA VAL A 80 -0.99 1.46 18.59
C VAL A 80 -1.02 1.72 20.10
N LYS A 81 -2.15 1.44 20.75
CA LYS A 81 -2.37 1.73 22.17
C LYS A 81 -2.92 0.50 22.88
N LEU A 82 -2.67 0.39 24.17
CA LEU A 82 -3.34 -0.62 25.01
C LEU A 82 -4.83 -0.28 25.12
N SER A 83 -5.70 -1.28 24.97
CA SER A 83 -7.14 -1.15 25.20
C SER A 83 -7.49 -1.24 26.69
N SER A 84 -6.68 -1.98 27.46
CA SER A 84 -6.85 -2.17 28.91
C SER A 84 -5.53 -2.55 29.60
N SER A 85 -5.55 -2.81 30.89
CA SER A 85 -4.42 -3.36 31.64
C SER A 85 -4.28 -4.88 31.51
N ASN A 86 -5.25 -5.56 30.91
CA ASN A 86 -5.17 -6.99 30.64
C ASN A 86 -4.31 -7.27 29.39
N PRO A 87 -3.17 -7.98 29.49
CA PRO A 87 -2.26 -8.19 28.36
C PRO A 87 -2.83 -9.09 27.24
N PHE A 88 -3.95 -9.75 27.49
CA PHE A 88 -4.63 -10.60 26.50
C PHE A 88 -5.69 -9.83 25.68
N ASP A 89 -6.00 -8.60 26.03
CA ASP A 89 -6.92 -7.79 25.25
C ASP A 89 -6.22 -7.27 23.97
N PRO A 90 -6.90 -7.32 22.81
CA PRO A 90 -6.35 -6.77 21.58
C PRO A 90 -6.04 -5.28 21.71
N PRO A 91 -4.94 -4.79 21.12
CA PRO A 91 -4.61 -3.37 21.14
C PRO A 91 -5.59 -2.55 20.31
N LEU A 92 -5.70 -1.26 20.62
CA LEU A 92 -6.36 -0.27 19.75
C LEU A 92 -5.37 0.15 18.67
N ILE A 93 -5.74 -0.08 17.42
CA ILE A 93 -4.91 0.24 16.24
C ILE A 93 -5.65 1.27 15.40
N ASP A 94 -5.04 2.43 15.22
CA ASP A 94 -5.42 3.44 14.25
C ASP A 94 -4.27 3.61 13.25
N TYR A 95 -4.52 3.33 12.00
CA TYR A 95 -3.50 3.47 10.95
C TYR A 95 -3.26 4.93 10.54
N GLY A 96 -4.17 5.84 10.85
CA GLY A 96 -4.07 7.26 10.50
C GLY A 96 -3.88 7.52 9.01
N LEU A 97 -4.49 6.70 8.13
CA LEU A 97 -4.31 6.82 6.68
C LEU A 97 -4.81 8.18 6.18
N TYR A 98 -3.97 8.84 5.36
CA TYR A 98 -4.30 10.10 4.68
C TYR A 98 -4.70 11.23 5.64
N THR A 99 -4.06 11.32 6.78
CA THR A 99 -4.25 12.44 7.73
C THR A 99 -3.50 13.70 7.29
N THR A 100 -2.57 13.59 6.34
CA THR A 100 -1.85 14.70 5.74
C THR A 100 -2.23 14.88 4.27
N ASP A 101 -2.13 16.12 3.78
CA ASP A 101 -2.41 16.43 2.38
C ASP A 101 -1.39 15.80 1.43
N PHE A 102 -0.13 15.64 1.86
CA PHE A 102 0.88 14.97 1.06
C PHE A 102 0.44 13.56 0.66
N ASP A 103 0.01 12.75 1.61
CA ASP A 103 -0.29 11.34 1.37
C ASP A 103 -1.47 11.15 0.43
N ILE A 104 -2.55 11.91 0.65
CA ILE A 104 -3.74 11.78 -0.21
C ILE A 104 -3.47 12.31 -1.62
N ASN A 105 -2.71 13.40 -1.74
CA ASN A 105 -2.35 13.95 -3.04
C ASN A 105 -1.38 13.03 -3.79
N ALA A 106 -0.37 12.47 -3.11
CA ALA A 106 0.53 11.48 -3.69
C ALA A 106 -0.23 10.23 -4.18
N GLN A 107 -1.23 9.79 -3.42
CA GLN A 107 -2.09 8.67 -3.83
C GLN A 107 -2.93 9.02 -5.06
N VAL A 108 -3.48 10.22 -5.16
CA VAL A 108 -4.21 10.67 -6.35
C VAL A 108 -3.29 10.74 -7.57
N GLU A 109 -2.08 11.30 -7.42
CA GLU A 109 -1.11 11.40 -8.51
C GLU A 109 -0.68 10.03 -9.03
N ILE A 110 -0.39 9.05 -8.17
CA ILE A 110 -0.03 7.70 -8.65
C ILE A 110 -1.22 6.99 -9.32
N MET A 111 -2.46 7.25 -8.90
CA MET A 111 -3.65 6.74 -9.58
C MET A 111 -3.74 7.32 -10.99
N LYS A 112 -3.54 8.63 -11.16
CA LYS A 112 -3.52 9.32 -12.46
C LYS A 112 -2.40 8.78 -13.35
N ALA A 113 -1.17 8.73 -12.83
CA ALA A 113 -0.02 8.22 -13.58
C ALA A 113 -0.22 6.76 -14.03
N THR A 114 -0.87 5.93 -13.21
CA THR A 114 -1.23 4.55 -13.56
C THR A 114 -2.28 4.51 -14.67
N GLN A 115 -3.31 5.35 -14.61
CA GLN A 115 -4.32 5.46 -15.66
C GLN A 115 -3.71 5.96 -16.97
N ASP A 116 -2.85 6.97 -16.91
CA ASP A 116 -2.12 7.52 -18.07
C ASP A 116 -1.22 6.46 -18.72
N LEU A 117 -0.51 5.67 -17.91
CA LEU A 117 0.30 4.55 -18.41
C LEU A 117 -0.57 3.55 -19.18
N LEU A 118 -1.70 3.15 -18.59
CA LEU A 118 -2.60 2.15 -19.17
C LEU A 118 -3.38 2.67 -20.40
N SER A 119 -3.44 3.98 -20.61
CA SER A 119 -4.04 4.61 -21.78
C SER A 119 -3.11 4.68 -23.00
N GLN A 120 -1.81 4.33 -22.84
CA GLN A 120 -0.84 4.40 -23.91
C GLN A 120 -1.17 3.44 -25.06
N PRO A 121 -0.72 3.73 -26.31
CA PRO A 121 -1.04 2.93 -27.49
C PRO A 121 -0.73 1.44 -27.35
N GLN A 122 0.27 1.08 -26.56
CA GLN A 122 0.68 -0.31 -26.33
C GLN A 122 -0.39 -1.14 -25.59
N PHE A 123 -1.31 -0.49 -24.89
CA PHE A 123 -2.41 -1.14 -24.15
C PHE A 123 -3.75 -1.11 -24.89
N GLN A 124 -3.82 -0.45 -26.06
CA GLN A 124 -5.04 -0.38 -26.85
C GLN A 124 -5.48 -1.78 -27.31
N GLY A 125 -6.78 -2.07 -27.15
CA GLY A 125 -7.34 -3.39 -27.43
C GLY A 125 -7.03 -4.46 -26.37
N ILE A 126 -6.24 -4.13 -25.34
CA ILE A 126 -5.93 -5.02 -24.19
C ILE A 126 -6.63 -4.50 -22.94
N VAL A 127 -6.54 -3.21 -22.67
CA VAL A 127 -7.15 -2.54 -21.53
C VAL A 127 -8.33 -1.71 -21.99
N GLU A 128 -9.53 -2.05 -21.50
CA GLU A 128 -10.77 -1.32 -21.84
C GLU A 128 -10.94 -0.08 -20.97
N GLY A 129 -10.47 -0.13 -19.72
CA GLY A 129 -10.52 1.00 -18.79
C GLY A 129 -10.63 0.60 -17.33
N PRO A 130 -10.78 1.58 -16.43
CA PRO A 130 -10.99 1.34 -15.01
C PRO A 130 -12.36 0.71 -14.75
N PHE A 131 -12.43 -0.15 -13.73
CA PHE A 131 -13.63 -0.88 -13.35
C PHE A 131 -14.16 -0.44 -11.98
N GLY A 132 -15.47 -0.56 -11.80
CA GLY A 132 -16.14 -0.29 -10.52
C GLY A 132 -16.13 1.18 -10.11
N GLY A 133 -15.97 1.46 -8.82
CA GLY A 133 -16.03 2.84 -8.30
C GLY A 133 -14.96 3.77 -8.86
N LEU A 134 -13.81 3.24 -9.27
CA LEU A 134 -12.74 4.03 -9.87
C LEU A 134 -13.14 4.57 -11.27
N ALA A 135 -13.99 3.86 -12.00
CA ALA A 135 -14.48 4.32 -13.30
C ALA A 135 -15.27 5.63 -13.23
N ASN A 136 -15.89 5.90 -12.07
CA ASN A 136 -16.70 7.09 -11.82
C ASN A 136 -15.89 8.24 -11.19
N ALA A 137 -14.66 8.01 -10.76
CA ALA A 137 -13.81 9.00 -10.14
C ALA A 137 -12.99 9.75 -11.22
N THR A 138 -13.57 10.81 -11.77
CA THR A 138 -12.99 11.59 -12.88
C THR A 138 -12.15 12.78 -12.42
N THR A 139 -12.51 13.40 -11.30
CA THR A 139 -11.78 14.52 -10.69
C THR A 139 -10.82 14.06 -9.59
N ASP A 140 -9.86 14.90 -9.25
CA ASP A 140 -8.92 14.62 -8.16
C ASP A 140 -9.64 14.47 -6.81
N GLN A 141 -10.70 15.24 -6.58
CA GLN A 141 -11.53 15.12 -5.38
C GLN A 141 -12.25 13.77 -5.31
N GLU A 142 -12.81 13.29 -6.43
CA GLU A 142 -13.46 11.98 -6.49
C GLU A 142 -12.46 10.84 -6.33
N LYS A 143 -11.26 10.97 -6.93
CA LYS A 143 -10.17 10.00 -6.72
C LYS A 143 -9.70 9.97 -5.26
N ALA A 144 -9.58 11.13 -4.62
CA ALA A 144 -9.25 11.21 -3.20
C ALA A 144 -10.34 10.56 -2.32
N ALA A 145 -11.60 10.81 -2.62
CA ALA A 145 -12.73 10.17 -1.92
C ALA A 145 -12.72 8.64 -2.13
N PHE A 146 -12.48 8.19 -3.36
CA PHE A 146 -12.32 6.77 -3.68
C PHE A 146 -11.17 6.14 -2.90
N ALA A 147 -10.00 6.80 -2.87
CA ALA A 147 -8.84 6.31 -2.13
C ALA A 147 -9.14 6.19 -0.64
N ARG A 148 -9.73 7.20 -0.01
CA ARG A 148 -10.12 7.16 1.41
C ARG A 148 -11.08 6.01 1.73
N ALA A 149 -12.02 5.72 0.85
CA ALA A 149 -13.01 4.65 1.04
C ALA A 149 -12.45 3.24 0.80
N ASN A 150 -11.43 3.11 -0.07
CA ASN A 150 -10.96 1.81 -0.59
C ASN A 150 -9.51 1.46 -0.23
N SER A 151 -8.81 2.30 0.53
CA SER A 151 -7.44 1.97 0.95
C SER A 151 -7.43 1.06 2.17
N ARG A 152 -6.38 0.24 2.23
CA ARG A 152 -6.07 -0.65 3.35
C ARG A 152 -4.56 -0.63 3.59
N VAL A 153 -4.15 -1.00 4.77
CA VAL A 153 -2.75 -1.26 5.07
C VAL A 153 -2.32 -2.53 4.34
N PHE A 154 -1.17 -2.46 3.68
CA PHE A 154 -0.62 -3.58 2.89
C PHE A 154 0.28 -4.49 3.75
N ASN A 155 -0.13 -4.76 4.99
CA ASN A 155 0.57 -5.64 5.94
C ASN A 155 2.03 -5.25 6.24
N HIS A 156 2.39 -3.98 6.09
CA HIS A 156 3.71 -3.44 6.38
C HIS A 156 3.67 -2.28 7.40
N PRO A 157 3.01 -2.44 8.58
CA PRO A 157 3.08 -1.41 9.62
C PRO A 157 4.52 -1.29 10.12
N SER A 158 4.95 -0.05 10.34
CA SER A 158 6.32 0.28 10.78
C SER A 158 6.29 1.48 11.73
N CYS A 159 7.45 1.84 12.29
CA CYS A 159 7.67 3.08 13.04
C CYS A 159 6.93 3.20 14.40
N THR A 160 6.36 2.12 14.97
CA THR A 160 5.66 2.19 16.26
C THR A 160 6.59 2.13 17.48
N ALA A 161 7.88 1.77 17.27
CA ALA A 161 8.92 1.74 18.30
C ALA A 161 10.21 2.36 17.75
N THR A 162 10.10 3.56 17.17
CA THR A 162 11.17 4.24 16.43
C THR A 162 12.49 4.32 17.18
N MET A 163 13.59 4.25 16.42
CA MET A 163 14.94 4.51 16.91
C MET A 163 15.23 6.02 16.90
N GLY A 164 16.02 6.50 17.83
CA GLY A 164 16.47 7.89 17.84
C GLY A 164 16.41 8.53 19.21
N SER A 165 16.76 9.83 19.30
CA SER A 165 16.75 10.58 20.57
C SER A 165 15.39 10.57 21.25
N ASP A 166 14.34 10.75 20.48
CA ASP A 166 12.95 10.83 20.97
C ASP A 166 12.18 9.51 20.74
N GLY A 167 12.86 8.49 20.20
CA GLY A 167 12.27 7.18 19.94
C GLY A 167 12.23 6.26 21.15
N VAL A 168 11.66 5.09 20.96
CA VAL A 168 11.51 4.04 21.99
C VAL A 168 12.82 3.27 22.21
N VAL A 169 13.62 3.06 21.16
CA VAL A 169 14.87 2.31 21.21
C VAL A 169 16.09 3.17 20.91
N ASP A 170 17.25 2.76 21.42
CA ASP A 170 18.55 3.33 21.09
C ASP A 170 19.14 2.73 19.79
N SER A 171 20.32 3.18 19.37
CA SER A 171 21.03 2.68 18.18
C SER A 171 21.48 1.21 18.26
N ARG A 172 21.34 0.56 19.42
CA ARG A 172 21.56 -0.86 19.66
C ARG A 172 20.25 -1.63 19.79
N LEU A 173 19.13 -1.00 19.42
CA LEU A 173 17.78 -1.57 19.48
C LEU A 173 17.30 -1.88 20.91
N LYS A 174 17.94 -1.32 21.94
CA LYS A 174 17.54 -1.50 23.32
C LYS A 174 16.40 -0.52 23.68
N VAL A 175 15.38 -1.03 24.36
CA VAL A 175 14.29 -0.19 24.87
C VAL A 175 14.85 0.72 25.95
N LYS A 176 14.64 2.03 25.81
CA LYS A 176 15.11 3.02 26.77
C LYS A 176 14.41 2.86 28.10
N GLY A 177 15.19 2.97 29.18
CA GLY A 177 14.68 2.84 30.55
C GLY A 177 14.42 1.41 31.01
N ILE A 178 14.63 0.39 30.17
CA ILE A 178 14.42 -1.02 30.53
C ILE A 178 15.69 -1.82 30.23
N ASN A 179 16.17 -2.58 31.22
CA ASN A 179 17.34 -3.44 31.05
C ASN A 179 16.95 -4.79 30.41
N GLY A 180 17.76 -5.24 29.44
CA GLY A 180 17.64 -6.58 28.86
C GLY A 180 16.58 -6.73 27.77
N LEU A 181 15.82 -5.66 27.42
CA LEU A 181 14.78 -5.70 26.38
C LEU A 181 15.25 -5.03 25.10
N ARG A 182 14.95 -5.65 23.96
CA ARG A 182 15.14 -5.10 22.61
C ARG A 182 13.88 -5.25 21.75
N VAL A 183 13.74 -4.35 20.78
CA VAL A 183 12.81 -4.48 19.66
C VAL A 183 13.61 -4.61 18.37
N VAL A 184 13.29 -5.64 17.55
CA VAL A 184 14.08 -6.00 16.35
C VAL A 184 13.09 -6.39 15.23
N ASP A 185 12.35 -5.43 14.73
CA ASP A 185 11.45 -5.56 13.59
C ASP A 185 11.24 -4.20 12.91
N ALA A 186 10.35 -4.11 11.92
CA ALA A 186 10.07 -2.88 11.18
C ALA A 186 9.52 -1.72 12.04
N SER A 187 9.12 -1.97 13.30
CA SER A 187 8.64 -0.91 14.19
C SER A 187 9.71 0.09 14.59
N VAL A 188 10.99 -0.28 14.45
CA VAL A 188 12.13 0.58 14.82
C VAL A 188 12.55 1.58 13.74
N SER A 189 11.98 1.50 12.53
CA SER A 189 12.32 2.34 11.35
C SER A 189 11.90 3.79 11.53
#